data_71b052284f00276aae2261bbe714f331
#
_entry.id   71b052284f00276aae2261bbe714f331
#
_cell.length_a   1.000
_cell.length_b   1.000
_cell.length_c   1.000
_cell.angle_alpha   90.00
_cell.angle_beta   90.00
_cell.angle_gamma   90.00
#
_symmetry.space_group_name_H-M   'P 1'
#
loop_
_entity.id
_entity.type
_entity.pdbx_description
1 polymer ?
#
loop_
_entity_poly.entity_id
_entity_poly.type
_entity_poly.pdbx_seq_one_letter_code
_entity_poly.pdbx_strand_id
1 'polypeptide(L)'
;LAQPFRLLAHNGEINTIRGNRAWMKARESVLSSEALGDIREISPIVQPDMSDSASLDNVFEFFVMSGLSLPHAMAVMVPESFNDKNPISEDLKAFYEYHSILMEPWDGPAALLFSDGRYAGGMLDRNGLRPARYTITKNDMMVVASEVGVMDFDPTEIAEKGRLQPGKILLIDTQEGKIYYDGEIKERLAAQHPYRQWLNTNRIELEKLRSGRKVENGVDNLTRKELEFGFGEEDIDGTIIPMATKGQEPTASMGNDTPLAVLSDQPQIFFNYFRQQFAQVTNPAIDSIRENLVMSLTEYIGRVGS
;
A
#
# COMPACT_ATOMS: atom_id res chain seq x y z
N LEU A 1 18.41 -14.86 4.74
CA LEU A 1 18.05 -13.87 5.78
C LEU A 1 17.08 -14.53 6.76
N ALA A 2 17.41 -14.48 8.05
CA ALA A 2 16.57 -15.08 9.08
C ALA A 2 15.37 -14.20 9.40
N GLN A 3 14.18 -14.78 9.45
CA GLN A 3 12.95 -14.17 9.93
C GLN A 3 12.39 -15.03 11.08
N PRO A 4 11.59 -14.48 12.00
CA PRO A 4 11.15 -13.08 12.06
C PRO A 4 12.27 -12.11 12.41
N PHE A 5 12.09 -10.83 12.07
CA PHE A 5 12.92 -9.76 12.58
C PHE A 5 12.55 -9.47 14.06
N ARG A 6 12.45 -8.21 14.48
CA ARG A 6 12.12 -7.93 15.88
C ARG A 6 10.63 -8.08 16.19
N LEU A 7 9.76 -7.57 15.34
CA LEU A 7 8.30 -7.66 15.49
C LEU A 7 7.61 -8.33 14.30
N LEU A 8 8.28 -8.42 13.13
CA LEU A 8 7.67 -8.70 11.86
C LEU A 8 8.32 -9.88 11.14
N ALA A 9 7.51 -10.68 10.45
CA ALA A 9 7.91 -11.58 9.38
C ALA A 9 7.18 -11.18 8.10
N HIS A 10 7.90 -11.07 6.99
CA HIS A 10 7.41 -10.61 5.70
C HIS A 10 7.75 -11.60 4.59
N ASN A 11 6.73 -12.03 3.86
CA ASN A 11 6.90 -12.73 2.61
C ASN A 11 6.36 -11.88 1.47
N GLY A 12 7.25 -11.31 0.69
CA GLY A 12 6.91 -10.43 -0.42
C GLY A 12 8.03 -9.45 -0.74
N GLU A 13 7.66 -8.31 -1.27
CA GLU A 13 8.56 -7.22 -1.60
C GLU A 13 7.85 -5.87 -1.51
N ILE A 14 8.46 -4.90 -0.84
CA ILE A 14 7.95 -3.53 -0.79
C ILE A 14 8.48 -2.78 -2.01
N ASN A 15 7.62 -2.59 -3.00
CA ASN A 15 7.98 -1.95 -4.27
C ASN A 15 8.33 -0.47 -4.09
N THR A 16 7.75 0.19 -3.11
CA THR A 16 7.97 1.62 -2.81
C THR A 16 9.15 1.88 -1.89
N ILE A 17 9.94 0.88 -1.55
CA ILE A 17 10.98 0.89 -0.51
C ILE A 17 11.96 2.07 -0.62
N ARG A 18 12.36 2.46 -1.83
CA ARG A 18 13.29 3.57 -2.03
C ARG A 18 12.70 4.90 -1.54
N GLY A 19 11.44 5.15 -1.87
CA GLY A 19 10.69 6.31 -1.41
C GLY A 19 10.47 6.29 0.09
N ASN A 20 10.03 5.14 0.63
CA ASN A 20 9.78 4.96 2.05
C ASN A 20 11.03 5.25 2.91
N ARG A 21 12.20 4.73 2.51
CA ARG A 21 13.47 5.02 3.18
C ARG A 21 13.84 6.50 3.12
N ALA A 22 13.67 7.13 1.96
CA ALA A 22 13.98 8.54 1.78
C ALA A 22 13.08 9.44 2.65
N TRP A 23 11.79 9.14 2.72
CA TRP A 23 10.84 9.84 3.56
C TRP A 23 11.11 9.65 5.06
N MET A 24 11.40 8.43 5.50
CA MET A 24 11.76 8.19 6.90
C MET A 24 13.01 8.98 7.30
N LYS A 25 14.05 8.96 6.47
CA LYS A 25 15.25 9.76 6.70
C LYS A 25 14.96 11.27 6.77
N ALA A 26 14.08 11.77 5.90
CA ALA A 26 13.70 13.19 5.94
C ALA A 26 12.96 13.56 7.22
N ARG A 27 12.09 12.68 7.71
CA ARG A 27 11.31 12.87 8.94
C ARG A 27 12.14 12.82 10.21
N GLU A 28 13.23 12.08 10.26
CA GLU A 28 14.05 11.93 11.47
C GLU A 28 14.41 13.27 12.13
N SER A 29 14.54 14.34 11.33
CA SER A 29 14.86 15.68 11.83
C SER A 29 13.73 16.35 12.62
N VAL A 30 12.49 15.89 12.44
CA VAL A 30 11.28 16.49 13.04
C VAL A 30 10.48 15.52 13.91
N LEU A 31 10.89 14.24 13.95
CA LEU A 31 10.26 13.25 14.79
C LEU A 31 10.52 13.54 16.28
N SER A 32 9.48 13.31 17.08
CA SER A 32 9.55 13.32 18.53
C SER A 32 8.72 12.20 19.11
N SER A 33 9.13 11.65 20.24
CA SER A 33 8.38 10.63 20.97
C SER A 33 8.65 10.77 22.46
N GLU A 34 7.59 10.95 23.25
CA GLU A 34 7.72 10.97 24.70
C GLU A 34 8.20 9.62 25.25
N ALA A 35 7.80 8.52 24.62
CA ALA A 35 8.16 7.18 25.04
C ALA A 35 9.62 6.82 24.76
N LEU A 36 10.20 7.35 23.68
CA LEU A 36 11.55 7.03 23.22
C LEU A 36 12.60 8.08 23.61
N GLY A 37 12.19 9.26 24.05
CA GLY A 37 13.10 10.34 24.37
C GLY A 37 13.76 10.97 23.16
N ASP A 38 15.09 11.12 23.18
CA ASP A 38 15.83 11.76 22.08
C ASP A 38 15.97 10.82 20.88
N ILE A 39 15.20 11.07 19.84
CA ILE A 39 15.21 10.26 18.60
C ILE A 39 16.60 10.20 17.95
N ARG A 40 17.47 11.18 18.19
CA ARG A 40 18.83 11.18 17.63
C ARG A 40 19.69 10.03 18.16
N GLU A 41 19.38 9.50 19.33
CA GLU A 41 20.10 8.36 19.91
C GLU A 41 19.81 7.03 19.19
N ILE A 42 18.66 6.94 18.51
CA ILE A 42 18.24 5.76 17.75
C ILE A 42 18.28 5.95 16.24
N SER A 43 18.75 7.12 15.77
CA SER A 43 18.91 7.39 14.32
C SER A 43 20.20 6.73 13.80
N PRO A 44 20.18 6.21 12.58
CA PRO A 44 19.05 6.18 11.64
C PRO A 44 18.02 5.11 12.03
N ILE A 45 16.74 5.46 12.01
CA ILE A 45 15.64 4.52 12.32
C ILE A 45 15.66 3.34 11.36
N VAL A 46 15.78 3.63 10.05
CA VAL A 46 15.95 2.59 9.04
C VAL A 46 17.43 2.32 8.85
N GLN A 47 17.87 1.13 9.21
CA GLN A 47 19.25 0.71 9.06
C GLN A 47 19.65 0.70 7.56
N PRO A 48 20.80 1.31 7.20
CA PRO A 48 21.27 1.32 5.82
C PRO A 48 21.59 -0.10 5.32
N ASP A 49 21.48 -0.29 4.02
CA ASP A 49 21.88 -1.52 3.30
C ASP A 49 21.15 -2.81 3.74
N MET A 50 20.06 -2.68 4.47
CA MET A 50 19.22 -3.81 4.88
C MET A 50 18.16 -4.12 3.79
N SER A 51 17.51 -5.29 3.92
CA SER A 51 16.40 -5.67 3.04
C SER A 51 15.18 -4.73 3.23
N ASP A 52 14.25 -4.77 2.29
CA ASP A 52 12.95 -4.11 2.41
C ASP A 52 12.20 -4.56 3.66
N SER A 53 12.17 -5.86 3.91
CA SER A 53 11.54 -6.46 5.10
C SER A 53 12.14 -5.95 6.40
N ALA A 54 13.48 -5.84 6.48
CA ALA A 54 14.13 -5.29 7.67
C ALA A 54 13.85 -3.79 7.84
N SER A 55 13.77 -3.04 6.74
CA SER A 55 13.40 -1.62 6.78
C SER A 55 11.96 -1.43 7.25
N LEU A 56 11.05 -2.28 6.77
CA LEU A 56 9.65 -2.29 7.23
C LEU A 56 9.56 -2.61 8.72
N ASP A 57 10.30 -3.61 9.20
CA ASP A 57 10.35 -3.98 10.62
C ASP A 57 10.89 -2.83 11.48
N ASN A 58 11.95 -2.14 11.05
CA ASN A 58 12.51 -1.00 11.78
C ASN A 58 11.47 0.11 12.01
N VAL A 59 10.72 0.47 10.97
CA VAL A 59 9.69 1.51 11.07
C VAL A 59 8.49 1.03 11.87
N PHE A 60 8.09 -0.22 11.67
CA PHE A 60 7.02 -0.84 12.45
C PHE A 60 7.36 -0.87 13.95
N GLU A 61 8.57 -1.31 14.30
CA GLU A 61 9.07 -1.29 15.67
C GLU A 61 9.09 0.13 16.24
N PHE A 62 9.59 1.09 15.47
CA PHE A 62 9.61 2.49 15.88
C PHE A 62 8.21 3.00 16.26
N PHE A 63 7.21 2.74 15.45
CA PHE A 63 5.83 3.16 15.73
C PHE A 63 5.26 2.48 16.98
N VAL A 64 5.47 1.18 17.10
CA VAL A 64 4.99 0.42 18.27
C VAL A 64 5.66 0.91 19.54
N MET A 65 6.98 1.10 19.53
CA MET A 65 7.73 1.62 20.67
C MET A 65 7.41 3.09 20.98
N SER A 66 6.92 3.85 19.99
CA SER A 66 6.39 5.21 20.18
C SER A 66 4.97 5.24 20.75
N GLY A 67 4.33 4.09 20.96
CA GLY A 67 3.04 3.98 21.63
C GLY A 67 1.86 3.62 20.73
N LEU A 68 2.04 3.39 19.42
CA LEU A 68 0.98 2.86 18.58
C LEU A 68 0.77 1.37 18.87
N SER A 69 -0.48 0.92 18.84
CA SER A 69 -0.75 -0.52 18.87
C SER A 69 -0.30 -1.19 17.56
N LEU A 70 0.02 -2.48 17.60
CA LEU A 70 0.40 -3.25 16.40
C LEU A 70 -0.56 -3.06 15.22
N PRO A 71 -1.90 -3.23 15.38
CA PRO A 71 -2.81 -3.04 14.26
C PRO A 71 -2.89 -1.57 13.79
N HIS A 72 -2.67 -0.59 14.68
CA HIS A 72 -2.63 0.82 14.29
C HIS A 72 -1.44 1.10 13.39
N ALA A 73 -0.24 0.75 13.84
CA ALA A 73 0.99 0.93 13.05
C ALA A 73 0.89 0.22 11.70
N MET A 74 0.35 -1.01 11.68
CA MET A 74 0.17 -1.77 10.45
C MET A 74 -0.84 -1.12 9.49
N ALA A 75 -1.99 -0.66 9.99
CA ALA A 75 -3.00 0.01 9.17
C ALA A 75 -2.50 1.34 8.57
N VAL A 76 -1.61 2.04 9.27
CA VAL A 76 -0.97 3.28 8.78
C VAL A 76 0.05 2.97 7.68
N MET A 77 0.89 1.96 7.88
CA MET A 77 1.95 1.61 6.93
C MET A 77 1.42 0.92 5.69
N VAL A 78 0.40 0.06 5.85
CA VAL A 78 -0.18 -0.76 4.78
C VAL A 78 -1.70 -0.52 4.73
N PRO A 79 -2.14 0.65 4.27
CA PRO A 79 -3.57 0.95 4.20
C PRO A 79 -4.29 0.06 3.21
N GLU A 80 -5.55 -0.30 3.52
CA GLU A 80 -6.38 -1.06 2.59
C GLU A 80 -6.85 -0.22 1.40
N SER A 81 -7.12 -0.90 0.30
CA SER A 81 -7.76 -0.29 -0.86
C SER A 81 -9.27 -0.19 -0.65
N PHE A 82 -9.84 0.98 -0.94
CA PHE A 82 -11.27 1.19 -0.90
C PHE A 82 -11.75 2.03 -2.09
N ASN A 83 -12.94 1.72 -2.56
CA ASN A 83 -13.61 2.40 -3.68
C ASN A 83 -15.11 2.11 -3.64
N ASP A 84 -15.85 2.50 -4.65
CA ASP A 84 -17.30 2.26 -4.73
C ASP A 84 -17.68 0.77 -4.70
N LYS A 85 -16.79 -0.13 -5.14
CA LYS A 85 -16.99 -1.59 -5.09
C LYS A 85 -16.58 -2.20 -3.76
N ASN A 86 -15.71 -1.54 -3.02
CA ASN A 86 -15.24 -1.94 -1.70
C ASN A 86 -15.33 -0.73 -0.75
N PRO A 87 -16.53 -0.29 -0.38
CA PRO A 87 -16.71 0.88 0.47
C PRO A 87 -16.31 0.58 1.91
N ILE A 88 -15.76 1.60 2.57
CA ILE A 88 -15.48 1.63 4.00
C ILE A 88 -16.27 2.78 4.65
N SER A 89 -16.35 2.78 5.98
CA SER A 89 -17.05 3.85 6.72
C SER A 89 -16.34 5.19 6.53
N GLU A 90 -17.09 6.28 6.63
CA GLU A 90 -16.54 7.62 6.50
C GLU A 90 -15.53 7.96 7.62
N ASP A 91 -15.68 7.38 8.81
CA ASP A 91 -14.72 7.56 9.91
C ASP A 91 -13.41 6.82 9.62
N LEU A 92 -13.48 5.64 9.03
CA LEU A 92 -12.29 4.91 8.60
C LEU A 92 -11.60 5.59 7.42
N LYS A 93 -12.33 6.20 6.49
CA LYS A 93 -11.74 7.06 5.45
C LYS A 93 -10.98 8.23 6.08
N ALA A 94 -11.59 8.90 7.06
CA ALA A 94 -10.95 10.00 7.76
C ALA A 94 -9.68 9.56 8.53
N PHE A 95 -9.69 8.37 9.13
CA PHE A 95 -8.50 7.77 9.72
C PHE A 95 -7.37 7.61 8.70
N TYR A 96 -7.64 6.99 7.56
CA TYR A 96 -6.63 6.80 6.52
C TYR A 96 -6.16 8.12 5.91
N GLU A 97 -7.07 9.05 5.64
CA GLU A 97 -6.73 10.36 5.10
C GLU A 97 -5.82 11.15 6.06
N TYR A 98 -6.16 11.17 7.34
CA TYR A 98 -5.34 11.82 8.36
C TYR A 98 -3.93 11.24 8.40
N HIS A 99 -3.80 9.92 8.44
CA HIS A 99 -2.49 9.27 8.51
C HIS A 99 -1.70 9.37 7.21
N SER A 100 -2.35 9.48 6.05
CA SER A 100 -1.66 9.69 4.77
C SER A 100 -0.95 11.05 4.68
N ILE A 101 -1.36 12.03 5.49
CA ILE A 101 -0.65 13.31 5.62
C ILE A 101 0.69 13.12 6.36
N LEU A 102 0.74 12.18 7.28
CA LEU A 102 1.88 11.93 8.17
C LEU A 102 2.84 10.87 7.64
N MET A 103 2.30 9.90 6.92
CA MET A 103 3.04 8.72 6.48
C MET A 103 2.58 8.26 5.10
N GLU A 104 3.51 8.10 4.17
CA GLU A 104 3.27 7.46 2.89
C GLU A 104 3.06 5.94 3.08
N PRO A 105 2.23 5.31 2.23
CA PRO A 105 2.03 3.87 2.32
C PRO A 105 3.28 3.09 1.91
N TRP A 106 3.49 1.95 2.56
CA TRP A 106 4.47 0.95 2.19
C TRP A 106 3.76 -0.09 1.33
N ASP A 107 4.04 -0.11 0.05
CA ASP A 107 3.28 -0.86 -0.93
C ASP A 107 4.10 -1.89 -1.68
N GLY A 108 3.46 -3.00 -1.97
CA GLY A 108 4.00 -4.14 -2.69
C GLY A 108 3.29 -5.44 -2.30
N PRO A 109 3.56 -6.55 -3.00
CA PRO A 109 3.00 -7.85 -2.64
C PRO A 109 3.54 -8.29 -1.28
N ALA A 110 2.67 -8.44 -0.29
CA ALA A 110 3.08 -8.75 1.08
C ALA A 110 2.10 -9.67 1.82
N ALA A 111 2.65 -10.71 2.44
CA ALA A 111 2.03 -11.39 3.57
C ALA A 111 2.84 -11.04 4.81
N LEU A 112 2.21 -10.39 5.77
CA LEU A 112 2.82 -9.85 6.97
C LEU A 112 2.30 -10.60 8.19
N LEU A 113 3.21 -11.11 9.01
CA LEU A 113 2.90 -11.64 10.34
C LEU A 113 3.69 -10.84 11.37
N PHE A 114 3.07 -10.51 12.49
CA PHE A 114 3.68 -9.65 13.50
C PHE A 114 3.29 -10.06 14.92
N SER A 115 4.17 -9.77 15.87
CA SER A 115 3.92 -10.06 17.29
C SER A 115 4.78 -9.17 18.19
N ASP A 116 4.23 -8.78 19.35
CA ASP A 116 4.95 -8.10 20.44
C ASP A 116 5.11 -8.97 21.68
N GLY A 117 4.78 -10.27 21.57
CA GLY A 117 4.83 -11.22 22.69
C GLY A 117 3.49 -11.42 23.39
N ARG A 118 2.57 -10.43 23.38
CA ARG A 118 1.18 -10.58 23.82
C ARG A 118 0.27 -10.79 22.64
N TYR A 119 0.34 -9.90 21.68
CA TYR A 119 -0.45 -9.98 20.47
C TYR A 119 0.31 -10.70 19.36
N ALA A 120 -0.39 -11.50 18.59
CA ALA A 120 0.08 -12.03 17.32
C ALA A 120 -0.95 -11.70 16.24
N GLY A 121 -0.49 -11.30 15.07
CA GLY A 121 -1.39 -10.90 14.01
C GLY A 121 -0.86 -11.17 12.62
N GLY A 122 -1.73 -10.99 11.65
CA GLY A 122 -1.39 -11.12 10.24
C GLY A 122 -2.21 -10.19 9.37
N MET A 123 -1.61 -9.76 8.26
CA MET A 123 -2.23 -8.91 7.26
C MET A 123 -1.68 -9.22 5.88
N LEU A 124 -2.50 -9.08 4.86
CA LEU A 124 -2.05 -9.06 3.47
C LEU A 124 -1.95 -7.63 2.95
N ASP A 125 -1.17 -7.46 1.90
CA ASP A 125 -1.17 -6.22 1.12
C ASP A 125 -2.59 -5.87 0.64
N ARG A 126 -2.80 -4.62 0.24
CA ARG A 126 -4.10 -4.10 -0.19
C ARG A 126 -4.75 -4.86 -1.35
N ASN A 127 -3.96 -5.53 -2.17
CA ASN A 127 -4.42 -6.33 -3.31
C ASN A 127 -4.47 -7.84 -3.01
N GLY A 128 -3.88 -8.27 -1.90
CA GLY A 128 -3.81 -9.67 -1.51
C GLY A 128 -3.04 -10.53 -2.50
N LEU A 129 -1.93 -10.01 -3.02
CA LEU A 129 -1.10 -10.70 -4.01
C LEU A 129 -0.38 -11.91 -3.44
N ARG A 130 -0.10 -11.89 -2.13
CA ARG A 130 0.43 -13.05 -1.41
C ARG A 130 -0.70 -13.78 -0.69
N PRO A 131 -0.71 -15.11 -0.69
CA PRO A 131 -1.69 -15.88 0.06
C PRO A 131 -1.33 -15.97 1.54
N ALA A 132 -2.33 -16.04 2.41
CA ALA A 132 -2.21 -16.53 3.77
C ALA A 132 -3.53 -17.20 4.19
N ARG A 133 -3.41 -18.38 4.78
CA ARG A 133 -4.53 -19.18 5.27
C ARG A 133 -4.36 -19.42 6.75
N TYR A 134 -5.45 -19.63 7.46
CA TYR A 134 -5.40 -20.01 8.86
C TYR A 134 -6.27 -21.23 9.15
N THR A 135 -5.86 -21.97 10.16
CA THR A 135 -6.61 -23.06 10.74
C THR A 135 -6.64 -22.85 12.24
N ILE A 136 -7.84 -22.94 12.84
CA ILE A 136 -8.06 -22.89 14.28
C ILE A 136 -8.55 -24.26 14.72
N THR A 137 -7.96 -24.79 15.74
CA THR A 137 -8.34 -26.09 16.31
C THR A 137 -9.24 -25.92 17.53
N LYS A 138 -9.93 -26.98 17.92
CA LYS A 138 -10.82 -27.02 19.10
C LYS A 138 -10.08 -26.89 20.44
N ASN A 139 -8.78 -27.08 20.43
CA ASN A 139 -7.89 -26.91 21.58
C ASN A 139 -7.15 -25.57 21.57
N ASP A 140 -7.73 -24.57 20.91
CA ASP A 140 -7.26 -23.16 20.88
C ASP A 140 -5.87 -22.96 20.23
N MET A 141 -5.46 -23.86 19.36
CA MET A 141 -4.25 -23.64 18.54
C MET A 141 -4.65 -23.00 17.22
N MET A 142 -3.91 -21.95 16.84
CA MET A 142 -4.06 -21.31 15.55
C MET A 142 -2.77 -21.40 14.74
N VAL A 143 -2.89 -21.81 13.49
CA VAL A 143 -1.77 -21.83 12.52
C VAL A 143 -2.12 -20.94 11.35
N VAL A 144 -1.22 -20.00 11.03
CA VAL A 144 -1.31 -19.12 9.85
C VAL A 144 -0.13 -19.41 8.95
N ALA A 145 -0.39 -19.71 7.68
CA ALA A 145 0.66 -20.00 6.71
C ALA A 145 0.20 -19.66 5.29
N SER A 146 1.15 -19.46 4.38
CA SER A 146 0.86 -19.26 2.96
C SER A 146 0.25 -20.51 2.31
N GLU A 147 0.64 -21.69 2.78
CA GLU A 147 0.24 -22.97 2.23
C GLU A 147 -0.61 -23.78 3.21
N VAL A 148 -1.46 -24.66 2.65
CA VAL A 148 -2.18 -25.67 3.41
C VAL A 148 -1.24 -26.87 3.61
N GLY A 149 -1.33 -27.54 4.77
CA GLY A 149 -0.55 -28.76 5.02
C GLY A 149 0.85 -28.53 5.56
N VAL A 150 1.14 -27.31 6.07
CA VAL A 150 2.38 -27.05 6.84
C VAL A 150 2.40 -27.80 8.17
N MET A 151 1.21 -28.12 8.67
CA MET A 151 0.95 -29.00 9.80
C MET A 151 -0.24 -29.91 9.49
N ASP A 152 -0.14 -31.18 9.89
CA ASP A 152 -1.22 -32.14 9.77
C ASP A 152 -2.16 -32.00 10.98
N PHE A 153 -3.45 -31.91 10.70
CA PHE A 153 -4.51 -31.86 11.70
C PHE A 153 -5.54 -32.95 11.41
N ASP A 154 -5.99 -33.62 12.44
CA ASP A 154 -7.19 -34.45 12.32
C ASP A 154 -8.38 -33.53 11.95
N PRO A 155 -9.12 -33.81 10.87
CA PRO A 155 -10.29 -33.01 10.49
C PRO A 155 -11.31 -32.82 11.62
N THR A 156 -11.39 -33.75 12.55
CA THR A 156 -12.31 -33.68 13.71
C THR A 156 -11.87 -32.69 14.78
N GLU A 157 -10.59 -32.31 14.80
CA GLU A 157 -10.02 -31.34 15.73
C GLU A 157 -10.12 -29.89 15.22
N ILE A 158 -10.46 -29.70 13.95
CA ILE A 158 -10.55 -28.38 13.36
C ILE A 158 -11.86 -27.70 13.78
N ALA A 159 -11.74 -26.50 14.35
CA ALA A 159 -12.86 -25.63 14.68
C ALA A 159 -13.19 -24.69 13.51
N GLU A 160 -12.18 -24.07 12.90
CA GLU A 160 -12.35 -23.11 11.82
C GLU A 160 -11.19 -23.19 10.82
N LYS A 161 -11.48 -22.94 9.56
CA LYS A 161 -10.50 -22.68 8.49
C LYS A 161 -10.88 -21.41 7.76
N GLY A 162 -9.88 -20.59 7.48
CA GLY A 162 -10.08 -19.36 6.74
C GLY A 162 -8.88 -18.92 5.93
N ARG A 163 -9.03 -17.78 5.32
CA ARG A 163 -7.93 -17.09 4.63
C ARG A 163 -7.95 -15.61 5.01
N LEU A 164 -6.76 -15.02 5.11
CA LEU A 164 -6.64 -13.58 5.16
C LEU A 164 -7.12 -13.00 3.83
N GLN A 165 -7.81 -11.87 3.89
CA GLN A 165 -8.28 -11.16 2.72
C GLN A 165 -7.40 -9.95 2.45
N PRO A 166 -7.41 -9.41 1.21
CA PRO A 166 -6.66 -8.21 0.85
C PRO A 166 -6.89 -7.05 1.82
N GLY A 167 -5.82 -6.49 2.35
CA GLY A 167 -5.87 -5.35 3.26
C GLY A 167 -6.52 -5.59 4.62
N LYS A 168 -6.84 -6.84 4.97
CA LYS A 168 -7.56 -7.18 6.21
C LYS A 168 -6.61 -7.69 7.29
N ILE A 169 -6.83 -7.22 8.52
CA ILE A 169 -6.04 -7.55 9.70
C ILE A 169 -6.74 -8.62 10.52
N LEU A 170 -5.98 -9.61 10.96
CA LEU A 170 -6.35 -10.57 11.98
C LEU A 170 -5.43 -10.41 13.17
N LEU A 171 -5.97 -10.34 14.38
CA LEU A 171 -5.19 -10.15 15.60
C LEU A 171 -5.65 -11.12 16.68
N ILE A 172 -4.71 -11.72 17.37
CA ILE A 172 -4.93 -12.63 18.49
C ILE A 172 -4.34 -11.99 19.75
N ASP A 173 -5.13 -11.88 20.81
CA ASP A 173 -4.64 -11.60 22.16
C ASP A 173 -4.40 -12.92 22.87
N THR A 174 -3.15 -13.30 23.07
CA THR A 174 -2.77 -14.56 23.67
C THR A 174 -3.03 -14.62 25.19
N GLN A 175 -3.17 -13.46 25.84
CA GLN A 175 -3.50 -13.38 27.26
C GLN A 175 -5.01 -13.56 27.49
N GLU A 176 -5.83 -12.94 26.64
CA GLU A 176 -7.27 -13.05 26.74
C GLU A 176 -7.84 -14.28 25.98
N GLY A 177 -7.01 -14.94 25.17
CA GLY A 177 -7.46 -16.04 24.30
C GLY A 177 -8.50 -15.58 23.27
N LYS A 178 -8.41 -14.34 22.80
CA LYS A 178 -9.41 -13.72 21.94
C LYS A 178 -8.85 -13.40 20.55
N ILE A 179 -9.66 -13.68 19.54
CA ILE A 179 -9.39 -13.31 18.15
C ILE A 179 -10.20 -12.08 17.80
N TYR A 180 -9.54 -11.09 17.24
CA TYR A 180 -10.14 -9.85 16.70
C TYR A 180 -10.05 -9.87 15.19
N TYR A 181 -11.18 -9.66 14.53
CA TYR A 181 -11.25 -9.58 13.08
C TYR A 181 -11.21 -8.13 12.59
N ASP A 182 -10.88 -7.95 11.35
CA ASP A 182 -10.63 -6.65 10.68
C ASP A 182 -11.67 -5.56 11.02
N GLY A 183 -12.95 -5.86 10.91
CA GLY A 183 -14.01 -4.87 11.16
C GLY A 183 -13.93 -4.28 12.56
N GLU A 184 -13.84 -5.15 13.60
CA GLU A 184 -13.74 -4.71 14.99
C GLU A 184 -12.45 -3.90 15.24
N ILE A 185 -11.34 -4.33 14.65
CA ILE A 185 -10.05 -3.63 14.77
C ILE A 185 -10.16 -2.23 14.18
N LYS A 186 -10.62 -2.13 12.94
CA LYS A 186 -10.66 -0.86 12.21
C LYS A 186 -11.71 0.10 12.74
N GLU A 187 -12.84 -0.38 13.21
CA GLU A 187 -13.82 0.44 13.93
C GLU A 187 -13.21 1.08 15.18
N ARG A 188 -12.46 0.32 15.96
CA ARG A 188 -11.75 0.84 17.13
C ARG A 188 -10.70 1.87 16.75
N LEU A 189 -9.91 1.63 15.70
CA LEU A 189 -8.90 2.57 15.22
C LEU A 189 -9.54 3.89 14.75
N ALA A 190 -10.60 3.82 13.97
CA ALA A 190 -11.31 4.99 13.48
C ALA A 190 -11.97 5.82 14.59
N ALA A 191 -12.34 5.17 15.71
CA ALA A 191 -12.97 5.80 16.87
C ALA A 191 -11.98 6.36 17.91
N GLN A 192 -10.67 6.09 17.78
CA GLN A 192 -9.67 6.54 18.77
C GLN A 192 -9.61 8.06 18.90
N HIS A 193 -9.74 8.77 17.79
CA HIS A 193 -9.66 10.23 17.75
C HIS A 193 -10.69 10.80 16.77
N PRO A 194 -11.04 12.07 16.88
CA PRO A 194 -12.00 12.73 16.00
C PRO A 194 -11.35 13.16 14.66
N TYR A 195 -10.76 12.21 13.91
CA TYR A 195 -10.00 12.46 12.69
C TYR A 195 -10.76 13.29 11.67
N ARG A 196 -12.07 13.00 11.47
CA ARG A 196 -12.93 13.77 10.57
C ARG A 196 -13.05 15.24 10.99
N GLN A 197 -13.18 15.49 12.29
CA GLN A 197 -13.25 16.87 12.80
C GLN A 197 -11.92 17.58 12.57
N TRP A 198 -10.80 16.91 12.83
CA TRP A 198 -9.47 17.48 12.61
C TRP A 198 -9.25 17.85 11.14
N LEU A 199 -9.58 16.95 10.22
CA LEU A 199 -9.48 17.21 8.79
C LEU A 199 -10.37 18.38 8.36
N ASN A 200 -11.63 18.39 8.77
CA ASN A 200 -12.57 19.45 8.41
C ASN A 200 -12.18 20.82 8.95
N THR A 201 -11.51 20.86 10.11
CA THR A 201 -11.11 22.12 10.75
C THR A 201 -9.81 22.66 10.18
N ASN A 202 -8.86 21.79 9.85
CA ASN A 202 -7.50 22.22 9.54
C ASN A 202 -7.15 22.15 8.06
N ARG A 203 -7.89 21.35 7.25
CA ARG A 203 -7.66 21.24 5.83
C ARG A 203 -8.31 22.40 5.07
N ILE A 204 -7.54 23.08 4.27
CA ILE A 204 -8.01 24.12 3.35
C ILE A 204 -7.77 23.66 1.93
N GLU A 205 -8.83 23.52 1.15
CA GLU A 205 -8.74 23.13 -0.26
C GLU A 205 -8.30 24.33 -1.11
N LEU A 206 -7.37 24.08 -2.04
CA LEU A 206 -6.81 25.13 -2.91
C LEU A 206 -7.89 25.89 -3.68
N GLU A 207 -8.94 25.19 -4.10
CA GLU A 207 -10.08 25.79 -4.81
C GLU A 207 -10.76 26.89 -4.00
N LYS A 208 -10.83 26.75 -2.67
CA LYS A 208 -11.41 27.74 -1.76
C LYS A 208 -10.54 28.99 -1.63
N LEU A 209 -9.23 28.87 -1.91
CA LEU A 209 -8.29 30.00 -1.88
C LEU A 209 -8.19 30.73 -3.22
N ARG A 210 -8.76 30.19 -4.29
CA ARG A 210 -8.74 30.81 -5.60
C ARG A 210 -9.55 32.13 -5.56
N SER A 211 -8.84 33.23 -5.47
CA SER A 211 -9.42 34.54 -5.84
C SER A 211 -9.79 34.46 -7.32
N GLY A 212 -11.00 34.85 -7.71
CA GLY A 212 -11.55 34.71 -9.06
C GLY A 212 -10.78 35.36 -10.22
N ARG A 213 -9.47 35.27 -10.21
CA ARG A 213 -8.57 35.66 -11.29
C ARG A 213 -8.80 34.72 -12.46
N LYS A 214 -9.48 35.17 -13.47
CA LYS A 214 -9.56 34.45 -14.75
C LYS A 214 -8.14 34.30 -15.27
N VAL A 215 -7.66 33.07 -15.38
CA VAL A 215 -6.47 32.77 -16.16
C VAL A 215 -6.88 33.06 -17.61
N GLU A 216 -6.23 33.99 -18.27
CA GLU A 216 -6.39 34.16 -19.71
C GLU A 216 -5.84 32.88 -20.37
N ASN A 217 -6.76 32.11 -20.95
CA ASN A 217 -6.43 30.87 -21.67
C ASN A 217 -5.90 31.15 -23.07
N GLY A 218 -5.09 32.19 -23.26
CA GLY A 218 -4.39 32.47 -24.49
C GLY A 218 -3.02 31.80 -24.48
N VAL A 219 -2.91 30.64 -25.08
CA VAL A 219 -1.59 30.02 -25.29
C VAL A 219 -1.10 30.41 -26.66
N ASP A 220 -0.28 31.46 -26.71
CA ASP A 220 0.46 31.79 -27.93
C ASP A 220 1.45 30.67 -28.22
N ASN A 221 1.38 30.14 -29.43
CA ASN A 221 2.28 29.11 -29.95
C ASN A 221 2.20 27.76 -29.16
N LEU A 222 1.01 27.14 -29.17
CA LEU A 222 0.75 25.88 -28.49
C LEU A 222 1.74 24.79 -28.88
N THR A 223 2.01 24.60 -30.18
CA THR A 223 2.93 23.58 -30.69
C THR A 223 4.34 23.72 -30.12
N ARG A 224 4.82 24.97 -29.95
CA ARG A 224 6.13 25.17 -29.35
C ARG A 224 6.13 24.75 -27.87
N LYS A 225 5.07 25.04 -27.15
CA LYS A 225 4.95 24.63 -25.74
C LYS A 225 4.82 23.12 -25.59
N GLU A 226 4.04 22.48 -26.46
CA GLU A 226 3.97 21.02 -26.52
C GLU A 226 5.35 20.38 -26.65
N LEU A 227 6.16 20.89 -27.61
CA LEU A 227 7.52 20.43 -27.80
C LEU A 227 8.45 20.75 -26.62
N GLU A 228 8.31 21.93 -26.00
CA GLU A 228 9.09 22.32 -24.82
C GLU A 228 8.82 21.39 -23.62
N PHE A 229 7.60 20.86 -23.52
CA PHE A 229 7.20 19.88 -22.49
C PHE A 229 7.36 18.42 -22.94
N GLY A 230 7.85 18.18 -24.15
CA GLY A 230 8.13 16.84 -24.67
C GLY A 230 6.91 16.10 -25.18
N PHE A 231 5.81 16.80 -25.47
CA PHE A 231 4.61 16.19 -26.06
C PHE A 231 4.70 16.13 -27.59
N GLY A 232 4.55 14.94 -28.15
CA GLY A 232 4.38 14.70 -29.56
C GLY A 232 2.90 14.54 -29.95
N GLU A 233 2.66 14.43 -31.25
CA GLU A 233 1.32 14.23 -31.80
C GLU A 233 0.67 12.94 -31.26
N GLU A 234 1.45 11.88 -31.09
CA GLU A 234 0.97 10.60 -30.53
C GLU A 234 0.54 10.74 -29.06
N ASP A 235 1.25 11.55 -28.29
CA ASP A 235 0.89 11.81 -26.88
C ASP A 235 -0.40 12.59 -26.77
N ILE A 236 -0.59 13.57 -27.66
CA ILE A 236 -1.79 14.39 -27.73
C ILE A 236 -3.00 13.53 -28.11
N ASP A 237 -2.92 12.82 -29.23
CA ASP A 237 -4.04 12.07 -29.78
C ASP A 237 -4.32 10.78 -29.00
N GLY A 238 -3.27 10.07 -28.60
CA GLY A 238 -3.37 8.79 -27.92
C GLY A 238 -3.65 8.88 -26.43
N THR A 239 -3.26 9.97 -25.79
CA THR A 239 -3.31 10.08 -24.33
C THR A 239 -4.10 11.30 -23.86
N ILE A 240 -3.70 12.51 -24.24
CA ILE A 240 -4.22 13.74 -23.65
C ILE A 240 -5.68 14.00 -24.06
N ILE A 241 -6.00 13.85 -25.35
CA ILE A 241 -7.38 14.03 -25.86
C ILE A 241 -8.34 13.02 -25.24
N PRO A 242 -8.05 11.70 -25.20
CA PRO A 242 -8.89 10.74 -24.49
C PRO A 242 -9.09 11.06 -23.01
N MET A 243 -8.05 11.47 -22.30
CA MET A 243 -8.16 11.87 -20.89
C MET A 243 -9.07 13.09 -20.73
N ALA A 244 -8.86 14.11 -21.54
CA ALA A 244 -9.63 15.37 -21.48
C ALA A 244 -11.11 15.18 -21.85
N THR A 245 -11.41 14.30 -22.83
CA THR A 245 -12.76 14.11 -23.34
C THR A 245 -13.57 13.05 -22.63
N LYS A 246 -12.92 12.01 -22.12
CA LYS A 246 -13.56 10.85 -21.48
C LYS A 246 -13.42 10.84 -19.97
N GLY A 247 -12.52 11.65 -19.39
CA GLY A 247 -12.19 11.63 -17.97
C GLY A 247 -11.61 10.28 -17.51
N GLN A 248 -10.95 9.56 -18.41
CA GLN A 248 -10.39 8.23 -18.17
C GLN A 248 -8.98 8.16 -18.76
N GLU A 249 -8.11 7.44 -18.08
CA GLU A 249 -6.81 7.09 -18.62
C GLU A 249 -6.99 6.20 -19.86
N PRO A 250 -6.31 6.49 -20.96
CA PRO A 250 -6.41 5.67 -22.16
C PRO A 250 -5.79 4.29 -21.91
N THR A 251 -6.42 3.28 -22.48
CA THR A 251 -5.88 1.91 -22.47
C THR A 251 -5.13 1.66 -23.77
N ALA A 252 -3.95 1.10 -23.68
CA ALA A 252 -3.15 0.67 -24.80
C ALA A 252 -2.78 -0.80 -24.67
N SER A 253 -2.65 -1.50 -25.78
CA SER A 253 -2.12 -2.86 -25.80
C SER A 253 -0.61 -2.83 -25.90
N MET A 254 0.08 -3.55 -25.03
CA MET A 254 1.52 -3.81 -25.13
C MET A 254 1.82 -5.16 -25.78
N GLY A 255 0.79 -5.87 -26.24
CA GLY A 255 0.91 -7.15 -26.89
C GLY A 255 1.34 -7.01 -28.35
N ASN A 256 1.76 -8.12 -28.92
CA ASN A 256 2.05 -8.27 -30.33
C ASN A 256 1.16 -9.38 -30.90
N ASP A 257 0.22 -9.03 -31.77
CA ASP A 257 -0.74 -9.95 -32.37
C ASP A 257 -0.18 -10.74 -33.56
N THR A 258 1.10 -10.59 -33.88
CA THR A 258 1.75 -11.37 -34.93
C THR A 258 1.67 -12.85 -34.58
N PRO A 259 1.14 -13.71 -35.45
CA PRO A 259 1.06 -15.14 -35.18
C PRO A 259 2.41 -15.77 -34.89
N LEU A 260 2.40 -16.83 -34.06
CA LEU A 260 3.63 -17.56 -33.72
C LEU A 260 4.33 -18.05 -35.01
N ALA A 261 5.65 -17.94 -35.06
CA ALA A 261 6.45 -18.36 -36.19
C ALA A 261 6.20 -19.83 -36.56
N VAL A 262 5.95 -20.69 -35.57
CA VAL A 262 5.64 -22.13 -35.78
C VAL A 262 4.32 -22.37 -36.52
N LEU A 263 3.42 -21.39 -36.57
CA LEU A 263 2.14 -21.45 -37.29
C LEU A 263 2.23 -20.82 -38.69
N SER A 264 3.39 -20.31 -39.09
CA SER A 264 3.60 -19.67 -40.38
C SER A 264 3.90 -20.70 -41.47
N ASP A 265 3.25 -20.55 -42.64
CA ASP A 265 3.56 -21.31 -43.85
C ASP A 265 4.78 -20.74 -44.60
N GLN A 266 5.33 -19.62 -44.15
CA GLN A 266 6.50 -18.98 -44.71
C GLN A 266 7.73 -19.25 -43.83
N PRO A 267 8.93 -19.40 -44.46
CA PRO A 267 10.17 -19.50 -43.73
C PRO A 267 10.35 -18.30 -42.78
N GLN A 268 10.63 -18.59 -41.51
CA GLN A 268 10.86 -17.59 -40.51
C GLN A 268 12.32 -17.62 -40.07
N ILE A 269 12.87 -16.49 -39.68
CA ILE A 269 14.20 -16.44 -39.06
C ILE A 269 14.15 -17.16 -37.72
N PHE A 270 15.25 -17.84 -37.38
CA PHE A 270 15.35 -18.70 -36.20
C PHE A 270 14.91 -18.03 -34.91
N PHE A 271 15.28 -16.78 -34.68
CA PHE A 271 14.91 -16.02 -33.48
C PHE A 271 13.41 -15.80 -33.29
N ASN A 272 12.61 -15.76 -34.38
CA ASN A 272 11.17 -15.59 -34.27
C ASN A 272 10.47 -16.77 -33.59
N TYR A 273 11.06 -17.98 -33.62
CA TYR A 273 10.51 -19.16 -32.95
C TYR A 273 10.60 -19.11 -31.45
N PHE A 274 11.44 -18.24 -30.88
CA PHE A 274 11.61 -18.03 -29.45
C PHE A 274 11.00 -16.73 -28.96
N ARG A 275 10.32 -15.99 -29.82
CA ARG A 275 9.71 -14.73 -29.48
C ARG A 275 8.41 -14.96 -28.71
N GLN A 276 8.30 -14.39 -27.52
CA GLN A 276 7.07 -14.37 -26.75
C GLN A 276 6.09 -13.37 -27.36
N GLN A 277 4.82 -13.76 -27.52
CA GLN A 277 3.82 -12.98 -28.25
C GLN A 277 2.64 -12.52 -27.40
N PHE A 278 2.73 -12.63 -26.10
CA PHE A 278 1.75 -12.05 -25.21
C PHE A 278 2.43 -11.13 -24.18
N ALA A 279 1.74 -10.09 -23.81
CA ALA A 279 2.17 -9.24 -22.72
C ALA A 279 1.92 -9.96 -21.40
N GLN A 280 2.95 -10.06 -20.59
CA GLN A 280 2.84 -10.55 -19.23
C GLN A 280 3.08 -9.39 -18.27
N VAL A 281 2.08 -9.09 -17.45
CA VAL A 281 2.20 -8.09 -16.40
C VAL A 281 2.75 -8.78 -15.15
N THR A 282 3.93 -8.34 -14.71
CA THR A 282 4.58 -8.86 -13.49
C THR A 282 4.06 -8.17 -12.24
N ASN A 283 3.66 -6.91 -12.37
CA ASN A 283 3.04 -6.12 -11.32
C ASN A 283 1.68 -5.60 -11.79
N PRO A 284 0.67 -5.48 -10.90
CA PRO A 284 -0.61 -4.89 -11.27
C PRO A 284 -0.42 -3.43 -11.70
N ALA A 285 -1.22 -2.97 -12.64
CA ALA A 285 -1.27 -1.58 -13.01
C ALA A 285 -1.78 -0.74 -11.82
N ILE A 286 -1.04 0.28 -11.47
CA ILE A 286 -1.31 1.16 -10.33
C ILE A 286 -1.46 2.57 -10.87
N ASP A 287 -2.52 3.27 -10.47
CA ASP A 287 -2.76 4.67 -10.82
C ASP A 287 -3.50 5.40 -9.69
N SER A 288 -3.40 6.73 -9.68
CA SER A 288 -4.02 7.59 -8.68
C SER A 288 -5.55 7.67 -8.74
N ILE A 289 -6.16 7.19 -9.81
CA ILE A 289 -7.62 7.20 -9.99
C ILE A 289 -8.23 5.96 -9.36
N ARG A 290 -7.68 4.79 -9.67
CA ARG A 290 -8.16 3.50 -9.12
C ARG A 290 -7.77 3.31 -7.66
N GLU A 291 -6.64 3.88 -7.25
CA GLU A 291 -6.01 3.66 -5.95
C GLU A 291 -5.67 4.97 -5.26
N ASN A 292 -6.71 5.72 -4.98
CA ASN A 292 -6.67 7.12 -4.61
C ASN A 292 -5.85 7.38 -3.33
N LEU A 293 -5.90 6.50 -2.34
CA LEU A 293 -5.14 6.69 -1.10
C LEU A 293 -3.65 6.43 -1.28
N VAL A 294 -3.31 5.30 -1.91
CA VAL A 294 -1.93 4.79 -2.02
C VAL A 294 -1.14 5.51 -3.10
N MET A 295 -1.80 5.85 -4.21
CA MET A 295 -1.19 6.50 -5.38
C MET A 295 -1.72 7.91 -5.58
N SER A 296 -2.10 8.58 -4.50
CA SER A 296 -2.59 9.96 -4.54
C SER A 296 -1.55 10.90 -5.14
N LEU A 297 -2.02 11.81 -6.00
CA LEU A 297 -1.27 12.99 -6.44
C LEU A 297 -1.57 14.22 -5.58
N THR A 298 -2.32 14.04 -4.49
CA THR A 298 -2.66 15.11 -3.55
C THR A 298 -1.45 15.43 -2.70
N GLU A 299 -1.05 16.69 -2.69
CA GLU A 299 0.01 17.21 -1.86
C GLU A 299 -0.55 18.09 -0.75
N TYR A 300 -0.05 17.92 0.45
CA TYR A 300 -0.40 18.76 1.60
C TYR A 300 0.72 19.76 1.86
N ILE A 301 0.40 21.03 1.75
CA ILE A 301 1.36 22.14 1.93
C ILE A 301 1.06 22.84 3.26
N GLY A 302 2.04 22.91 4.13
CA GLY A 302 1.90 23.58 5.41
C GLY A 302 2.75 22.92 6.50
N ARG A 303 2.49 23.35 7.74
CA ARG A 303 3.13 22.76 8.89
C ARG A 303 2.43 21.44 9.22
N VAL A 304 3.12 20.35 9.00
CA VAL A 304 2.69 19.02 9.45
C VAL A 304 3.16 18.89 10.90
N GLY A 305 2.21 18.75 11.84
CA GLY A 305 2.53 18.49 13.23
C GLY A 305 3.24 17.15 13.40
N SER A 306 4.19 17.09 14.28
CA SER A 306 4.82 15.85 14.74
C SER A 306 4.05 15.27 15.91
#